data_434c2c8723811498685faee780e92195
#
_entry.id   434c2c8723811498685faee780e92195
#
_cell.length_a   1.000
_cell.length_b   1.000
_cell.length_c   1.000
_cell.angle_alpha   90.00
_cell.angle_beta   90.00
_cell.angle_gamma   90.00
#
_symmetry.space_group_name_H-M   'P 1'
#
loop_
_entity.id
_entity.type
_entity.pdbx_description
1 polymer ?
#
loop_
_entity_poly.entity_id
_entity_poly.type
_entity_poly.pdbx_seq_one_letter_code
_entity_poly.pdbx_strand_id
1 'polypeptide(L)'
;MGLDLEALEATLAANRVKLILLTPDFHNPTGTSMPLASRRKLLELAGRHQVPVVEDHIYARLHAREERIPSLKHLDRSNLVIHIDSFAKVAFPGLRVGWIVAPAAAIERLRVVKQTTDLHTDQLAQATLAEFLRRGLFSKHLAKMRKVYTSRLAALDEALRKHMPDGTRWTKPEGGMCLWLELPLGFDASELLIHVKERGVLFAPGRYFYVQSPLPNTLRLGFASLDEKQIARGVATLAELLKIEMRKRQRGVRRAERSRVALV
;
A
#
# COMPACT_ATOMS: atom_id res chain seq x y z
N MET A 1 -1.60 11.49 5.60
CA MET A 1 -2.08 10.10 5.46
C MET A 1 -1.21 9.20 6.31
N GLY A 2 -1.76 8.16 6.90
CA GLY A 2 -1.09 7.23 7.80
C GLY A 2 -2.00 6.87 8.97
N LEU A 3 -1.49 6.11 9.94
CA LEU A 3 -2.22 5.80 11.16
C LEU A 3 -2.40 7.08 11.99
N ASP A 4 -3.65 7.37 12.36
CA ASP A 4 -3.98 8.43 13.31
C ASP A 4 -3.74 7.91 14.74
N LEU A 5 -2.72 8.43 15.39
CA LEU A 5 -2.30 7.98 16.71
C LEU A 5 -3.20 8.51 17.83
N GLU A 6 -3.85 9.66 17.63
CA GLU A 6 -4.81 10.21 18.60
C GLU A 6 -6.10 9.37 18.58
N ALA A 7 -6.60 9.07 17.38
CA ALA A 7 -7.73 8.17 17.23
C ALA A 7 -7.43 6.75 17.75
N LEU A 8 -6.19 6.26 17.56
CA LEU A 8 -5.75 4.99 18.14
C LEU A 8 -5.76 5.03 19.67
N GLU A 9 -5.19 6.08 20.29
CA GLU A 9 -5.16 6.24 21.74
C GLU A 9 -6.57 6.26 22.32
N ALA A 10 -7.48 7.04 21.72
CA ALA A 10 -8.89 7.07 22.10
C ALA A 10 -9.57 5.69 21.96
N THR A 11 -9.27 4.98 20.88
CA THR A 11 -9.82 3.63 20.64
C THR A 11 -9.34 2.63 21.68
N LEU A 12 -8.05 2.66 22.02
CA LEU A 12 -7.46 1.79 23.04
C LEU A 12 -8.01 2.06 24.43
N ALA A 13 -8.31 3.34 24.76
CA ALA A 13 -8.90 3.72 26.03
C ALA A 13 -10.38 3.30 26.15
N ALA A 14 -11.13 3.37 25.05
CA ALA A 14 -12.58 3.10 25.06
C ALA A 14 -12.96 1.64 24.79
N ASN A 15 -12.05 0.82 24.23
CA ASN A 15 -12.38 -0.52 23.74
C ASN A 15 -11.37 -1.58 24.21
N ARG A 16 -11.83 -2.82 24.32
CA ARG A 16 -10.96 -3.98 24.54
C ARG A 16 -10.34 -4.41 23.21
N VAL A 17 -9.31 -3.70 22.76
CA VAL A 17 -8.56 -4.06 21.55
C VAL A 17 -7.71 -5.30 21.81
N LYS A 18 -7.80 -6.30 20.93
CA LYS A 18 -7.06 -7.56 21.07
C LYS A 18 -5.72 -7.55 20.35
N LEU A 19 -5.62 -6.81 19.25
CA LEU A 19 -4.38 -6.65 18.50
C LEU A 19 -4.48 -5.42 17.58
N ILE A 20 -3.32 -4.88 17.21
CA ILE A 20 -3.16 -3.84 16.18
C ILE A 20 -2.45 -4.49 15.00
N LEU A 21 -3.05 -4.42 13.79
CA LEU A 21 -2.44 -4.89 12.55
C LEU A 21 -2.14 -3.69 11.65
N LEU A 22 -0.89 -3.55 11.21
CA LEU A 22 -0.51 -2.47 10.28
C LEU A 22 0.68 -2.85 9.40
N THR A 23 0.81 -2.11 8.28
CA THR A 23 1.94 -2.17 7.37
C THR A 23 2.72 -0.86 7.49
N PRO A 24 3.79 -0.77 8.30
CA PRO A 24 4.47 0.49 8.59
C PRO A 24 5.32 1.03 7.43
N ASP A 25 5.69 0.18 6.48
CA ASP A 25 6.51 0.55 5.33
C ASP A 25 5.74 0.34 4.02
N PHE A 26 5.66 1.41 3.22
CA PHE A 26 5.01 1.38 1.90
C PHE A 26 3.62 0.76 1.94
N HIS A 27 2.82 1.24 2.89
CA HIS A 27 1.48 0.74 3.19
C HIS A 27 0.66 0.53 1.91
N ASN A 28 0.08 -0.63 1.78
CA ASN A 28 -0.89 -0.91 0.74
C ASN A 28 -2.30 -0.62 1.30
N PRO A 29 -3.01 0.40 0.76
CA PRO A 29 -2.91 0.93 -0.60
C PRO A 29 -2.15 2.27 -0.76
N THR A 30 -1.78 2.97 0.31
CA THR A 30 -1.38 4.38 0.24
C THR A 30 0.06 4.62 -0.22
N GLY A 31 0.92 3.61 -0.17
CA GLY A 31 2.36 3.73 -0.46
C GLY A 31 3.14 4.50 0.62
N THR A 32 2.50 4.98 1.67
CA THR A 32 3.16 5.77 2.73
C THR A 32 3.96 4.91 3.69
N SER A 33 4.98 5.49 4.30
CA SER A 33 5.75 4.87 5.39
C SER A 33 5.57 5.66 6.69
N MET A 34 5.44 4.91 7.80
CA MET A 34 5.29 5.50 9.13
C MET A 34 6.62 6.09 9.60
N PRO A 35 6.67 7.38 9.98
CA PRO A 35 7.88 8.01 10.51
C PRO A 35 8.35 7.37 11.82
N LEU A 36 9.65 7.48 12.13
CA LEU A 36 10.24 6.89 13.34
C LEU A 36 9.56 7.36 14.63
N ALA A 37 9.23 8.65 14.72
CA ALA A 37 8.53 9.19 15.89
C ALA A 37 7.16 8.52 16.09
N SER A 38 6.41 8.33 15.00
CA SER A 38 5.10 7.64 15.03
C SER A 38 5.24 6.17 15.41
N ARG A 39 6.31 5.47 14.95
CA ARG A 39 6.59 4.08 15.37
C ARG A 39 6.82 3.97 16.86
N ARG A 40 7.61 4.89 17.44
CA ARG A 40 7.87 4.94 18.89
C ARG A 40 6.60 5.22 19.69
N LYS A 41 5.77 6.19 19.25
CA LYS A 41 4.50 6.51 19.92
C LYS A 41 3.51 5.35 19.86
N LEU A 42 3.41 4.67 18.71
CA LEU A 42 2.61 3.45 18.57
C LEU A 42 3.03 2.38 19.59
N LEU A 43 4.33 2.10 19.70
CA LEU A 43 4.84 1.09 20.63
C LEU A 43 4.65 1.48 22.09
N GLU A 44 4.74 2.77 22.43
CA GLU A 44 4.41 3.29 23.76
C GLU A 44 2.93 3.03 24.09
N LEU A 45 2.01 3.36 23.17
CA LEU A 45 0.57 3.11 23.34
C LEU A 45 0.28 1.61 23.47
N ALA A 46 0.84 0.79 22.58
CA ALA A 46 0.69 -0.66 22.63
C ALA A 46 1.22 -1.25 23.96
N GLY A 47 2.37 -0.77 24.43
CA GLY A 47 2.95 -1.18 25.71
C GLY A 47 2.12 -0.77 26.91
N ARG A 48 1.58 0.45 26.93
CA ARG A 48 0.71 0.98 27.99
C ARG A 48 -0.57 0.15 28.14
N HIS A 49 -1.18 -0.25 27.03
CA HIS A 49 -2.41 -1.02 26.99
C HIS A 49 -2.20 -2.55 26.90
N GLN A 50 -0.95 -3.01 26.85
CA GLN A 50 -0.57 -4.43 26.68
C GLN A 50 -1.23 -5.09 25.46
N VAL A 51 -1.31 -4.35 24.34
CA VAL A 51 -1.93 -4.82 23.10
C VAL A 51 -0.86 -5.27 22.12
N PRO A 52 -0.90 -6.53 21.62
CA PRO A 52 0.03 -7.01 20.61
C PRO A 52 -0.07 -6.22 19.30
N VAL A 53 1.06 -6.06 18.62
CA VAL A 53 1.17 -5.39 17.32
C VAL A 53 1.63 -6.39 16.27
N VAL A 54 0.84 -6.60 15.23
CA VAL A 54 1.25 -7.36 14.04
C VAL A 54 1.79 -6.39 13.01
N GLU A 55 3.09 -6.48 12.76
CA GLU A 55 3.82 -5.69 11.76
C GLU A 55 3.91 -6.48 10.45
N ASP A 56 3.16 -6.08 9.42
CA ASP A 56 3.35 -6.59 8.06
C ASP A 56 4.47 -5.81 7.36
N HIS A 57 5.63 -6.46 7.19
CA HIS A 57 6.87 -5.84 6.73
C HIS A 57 7.28 -6.24 5.29
N ILE A 58 6.37 -6.88 4.54
CA ILE A 58 6.66 -7.52 3.25
C ILE A 58 7.15 -6.56 2.15
N TYR A 59 6.89 -5.26 2.29
CA TYR A 59 7.33 -4.24 1.32
C TYR A 59 8.60 -3.49 1.73
N ALA A 60 9.00 -3.55 2.99
CA ALA A 60 10.03 -2.68 3.56
C ALA A 60 11.40 -2.77 2.86
N ARG A 61 11.72 -3.91 2.23
CA ARG A 61 12.96 -4.09 1.47
C ARG A 61 12.97 -3.38 0.11
N LEU A 62 11.80 -2.86 -0.35
CA LEU A 62 11.63 -2.21 -1.66
C LEU A 62 11.79 -0.68 -1.58
N HIS A 63 12.65 -0.19 -0.71
CA HIS A 63 12.96 1.24 -0.53
C HIS A 63 13.90 1.76 -1.63
N ALA A 64 13.72 3.02 -2.02
CA ALA A 64 14.61 3.72 -2.95
C ALA A 64 15.85 4.32 -2.25
N ARG A 65 15.75 4.64 -0.94
CA ARG A 65 16.83 5.24 -0.14
C ARG A 65 17.72 4.17 0.48
N GLU A 66 18.97 4.54 0.81
CA GLU A 66 19.89 3.67 1.52
C GLU A 66 19.53 3.56 3.01
N GLU A 67 19.13 4.67 3.62
CA GLU A 67 18.75 4.71 5.03
C GLU A 67 17.33 4.16 5.25
N ARG A 68 17.23 3.20 6.15
CA ARG A 68 15.96 2.53 6.50
C ARG A 68 15.47 3.01 7.85
N ILE A 69 14.16 3.19 7.94
CA ILE A 69 13.53 3.36 9.24
C ILE A 69 13.51 1.98 9.93
N PRO A 70 13.98 1.87 11.18
CA PRO A 70 13.95 0.61 11.92
C PRO A 70 12.53 0.04 12.03
N SER A 71 12.37 -1.28 11.89
CA SER A 71 11.07 -1.95 12.03
C SER A 71 10.51 -1.77 13.44
N LEU A 72 9.19 -1.96 13.60
CA LEU A 72 8.58 -1.96 14.93
C LEU A 72 9.18 -3.06 15.81
N LYS A 73 9.45 -4.24 15.24
CA LYS A 73 10.10 -5.34 15.95
C LYS A 73 11.48 -4.98 16.47
N HIS A 74 12.27 -4.24 15.70
CA HIS A 74 13.58 -3.76 16.13
C HIS A 74 13.50 -2.76 17.30
N LEU A 75 12.45 -1.92 17.27
CA LEU A 75 12.22 -0.89 18.30
C LEU A 75 11.49 -1.42 19.55
N ASP A 76 10.90 -2.61 19.47
CA ASP A 76 10.07 -3.20 20.51
C ASP A 76 10.87 -3.53 21.76
N ARG A 77 10.52 -2.91 22.89
CA ARG A 77 11.07 -3.16 24.23
C ARG A 77 10.13 -3.94 25.13
N SER A 78 8.87 -4.06 24.73
CA SER A 78 7.80 -4.68 25.52
C SER A 78 7.50 -6.12 25.08
N ASN A 79 8.22 -6.62 24.07
CA ASN A 79 8.03 -7.95 23.47
C ASN A 79 6.59 -8.22 23.01
N LEU A 80 5.95 -7.19 22.42
CA LEU A 80 4.57 -7.22 21.93
C LEU A 80 4.46 -7.33 20.41
N VAL A 81 5.56 -7.10 19.66
CA VAL A 81 5.52 -7.09 18.20
C VAL A 81 5.66 -8.49 17.62
N ILE A 82 4.70 -8.85 16.80
CA ILE A 82 4.70 -10.02 15.91
C ILE A 82 5.05 -9.49 14.52
N HIS A 83 6.26 -9.78 14.06
CA HIS A 83 6.77 -9.33 12.78
C HIS A 83 6.54 -10.41 11.71
N ILE A 84 5.91 -10.01 10.60
CA ILE A 84 5.64 -10.87 9.44
C ILE A 84 6.43 -10.33 8.25
N ASP A 85 7.15 -11.21 7.57
CA ASP A 85 7.86 -10.86 6.33
C ASP A 85 7.77 -12.02 5.32
N SER A 86 8.08 -11.75 4.05
CA SER A 86 7.94 -12.74 2.98
C SER A 86 8.91 -12.49 1.83
N PHE A 87 9.31 -13.57 1.16
CA PHE A 87 10.04 -13.49 -0.10
C PHE A 87 9.14 -13.15 -1.31
N ALA A 88 7.82 -13.20 -1.16
CA ALA A 88 6.88 -13.06 -2.26
C ALA A 88 6.96 -11.71 -3.00
N LYS A 89 7.40 -10.64 -2.33
CA LYS A 89 7.50 -9.29 -2.95
C LYS A 89 8.93 -8.91 -3.34
N VAL A 90 9.91 -9.66 -2.86
CA VAL A 90 11.34 -9.33 -3.00
C VAL A 90 12.17 -10.41 -3.70
N ALA A 91 11.54 -11.55 -4.06
CA ALA A 91 12.17 -12.63 -4.81
C ALA A 91 11.15 -13.33 -5.72
N PHE A 92 10.63 -14.48 -5.29
CA PHE A 92 9.79 -15.35 -6.10
C PHE A 92 8.38 -15.50 -5.50
N PRO A 93 7.37 -14.76 -5.99
CA PRO A 93 6.02 -14.79 -5.42
C PRO A 93 5.38 -16.18 -5.46
N GLY A 94 5.70 -16.98 -6.47
CA GLY A 94 5.16 -18.33 -6.65
C GLY A 94 5.61 -19.35 -5.61
N LEU A 95 6.75 -19.13 -4.91
CA LEU A 95 7.26 -20.07 -3.91
C LEU A 95 6.50 -20.04 -2.57
N ARG A 96 5.71 -19.01 -2.33
CA ARG A 96 4.81 -18.88 -1.17
C ARG A 96 5.51 -19.04 0.19
N VAL A 97 6.73 -18.55 0.34
CA VAL A 97 7.51 -18.64 1.59
C VAL A 97 7.54 -17.28 2.31
N GLY A 98 7.21 -17.31 3.57
CA GLY A 98 7.31 -16.19 4.51
C GLY A 98 7.76 -16.69 5.88
N TRP A 99 7.96 -15.77 6.81
CA TRP A 99 8.35 -16.06 8.19
C TRP A 99 7.72 -15.10 9.19
N ILE A 100 7.68 -15.56 10.43
CA ILE A 100 7.21 -14.78 11.57
C ILE A 100 8.33 -14.72 12.61
N VAL A 101 8.55 -13.53 13.17
CA VAL A 101 9.39 -13.32 14.36
C VAL A 101 8.51 -12.76 15.47
N ALA A 102 8.30 -13.52 16.53
CA ALA A 102 7.37 -13.18 17.59
C ALA A 102 7.87 -13.69 18.96
N PRO A 103 7.23 -13.28 20.08
CA PRO A 103 7.48 -13.87 21.38
C PRO A 103 7.30 -15.40 21.36
N ALA A 104 8.11 -16.13 22.14
CA ALA A 104 8.10 -17.60 22.14
C ALA A 104 6.69 -18.20 22.37
N ALA A 105 5.94 -17.63 23.32
CA ALA A 105 4.57 -18.10 23.60
C ALA A 105 3.61 -17.95 22.40
N ALA A 106 3.80 -16.91 21.56
CA ALA A 106 3.04 -16.73 20.33
C ALA A 106 3.47 -17.74 19.26
N ILE A 107 4.79 -17.96 19.10
CA ILE A 107 5.31 -18.96 18.15
C ILE A 107 4.82 -20.37 18.47
N GLU A 108 4.81 -20.76 19.73
CA GLU A 108 4.30 -22.10 20.12
C GLU A 108 2.84 -22.30 19.70
N ARG A 109 1.98 -21.31 19.93
CA ARG A 109 0.57 -21.38 19.51
C ARG A 109 0.42 -21.38 17.98
N LEU A 110 1.18 -20.53 17.29
CA LEU A 110 1.16 -20.47 15.82
C LEU A 110 1.66 -21.77 15.19
N ARG A 111 2.64 -22.44 15.80
CA ARG A 111 3.13 -23.74 15.36
C ARG A 111 2.04 -24.81 15.36
N VAL A 112 1.25 -24.87 16.44
CA VAL A 112 0.11 -25.81 16.53
C VAL A 112 -0.93 -25.50 15.45
N VAL A 113 -1.30 -24.23 15.28
CA VAL A 113 -2.26 -23.83 14.23
C VAL A 113 -1.73 -24.16 12.84
N LYS A 114 -0.44 -23.93 12.57
CA LYS A 114 0.18 -24.26 11.28
C LYS A 114 0.11 -25.76 10.98
N GLN A 115 0.38 -26.62 11.96
CA GLN A 115 0.28 -28.07 11.79
C GLN A 115 -1.11 -28.53 11.37
N THR A 116 -2.15 -27.88 11.88
CA THR A 116 -3.54 -28.22 11.52
C THR A 116 -4.03 -27.54 10.25
N THR A 117 -3.36 -26.47 9.78
CA THR A 117 -3.78 -25.71 8.61
C THR A 117 -3.13 -26.23 7.32
N ASP A 118 -1.82 -26.41 7.30
CA ASP A 118 -1.06 -26.78 6.09
C ASP A 118 0.10 -27.76 6.35
N LEU A 119 0.21 -28.33 7.54
CA LEU A 119 1.29 -29.18 8.03
C LEU A 119 2.65 -28.48 8.01
N HIS A 120 3.14 -28.11 6.84
CA HIS A 120 4.41 -27.43 6.65
C HIS A 120 4.43 -26.63 5.34
N THR A 121 5.30 -25.62 5.28
CA THR A 121 5.62 -24.92 4.03
C THR A 121 6.41 -25.88 3.10
N ASP A 122 6.17 -25.79 1.79
CA ASP A 122 6.84 -26.62 0.78
C ASP A 122 8.37 -26.65 0.97
N GLN A 123 8.93 -27.86 1.08
CA GLN A 123 10.35 -28.06 1.39
C GLN A 123 11.27 -27.69 0.22
N LEU A 124 10.84 -27.99 -1.04
CA LEU A 124 11.63 -27.66 -2.22
C LEU A 124 11.71 -26.15 -2.39
N ALA A 125 10.61 -25.42 -2.16
CA ALA A 125 10.59 -23.97 -2.17
C ALA A 125 11.55 -23.38 -1.13
N GLN A 126 11.55 -23.91 0.10
CA GLN A 126 12.47 -23.49 1.16
C GLN A 126 13.93 -23.78 0.80
N ALA A 127 14.24 -24.99 0.32
CA ALA A 127 15.59 -25.37 -0.10
C ALA A 127 16.10 -24.49 -1.26
N THR A 128 15.24 -24.20 -2.24
CA THR A 128 15.55 -23.30 -3.36
C THR A 128 15.89 -21.90 -2.86
N LEU A 129 15.12 -21.35 -1.95
CA LEU A 129 15.38 -20.03 -1.36
C LEU A 129 16.64 -20.03 -0.49
N ALA A 130 16.87 -21.10 0.29
CA ALA A 130 18.08 -21.22 1.10
C ALA A 130 19.34 -21.22 0.22
N GLU A 131 19.33 -21.95 -0.89
CA GLU A 131 20.44 -21.97 -1.84
C GLU A 131 20.63 -20.61 -2.55
N PHE A 132 19.53 -19.95 -2.92
CA PHE A 132 19.55 -18.60 -3.48
C PHE A 132 20.19 -17.57 -2.53
N LEU A 133 19.88 -17.66 -1.24
CA LEU A 133 20.48 -16.84 -0.18
C LEU A 133 21.95 -17.18 0.02
N ARG A 134 22.28 -18.47 0.14
CA ARG A 134 23.66 -18.98 0.38
C ARG A 134 24.62 -18.54 -0.71
N ARG A 135 24.18 -18.49 -1.97
CA ARG A 135 24.97 -18.01 -3.13
C ARG A 135 25.11 -16.49 -3.18
N GLY A 136 24.51 -15.74 -2.26
CA GLY A 136 24.51 -14.27 -2.28
C GLY A 136 23.74 -13.65 -3.43
N LEU A 137 22.90 -14.44 -4.14
CA LEU A 137 22.13 -13.99 -5.31
C LEU A 137 21.00 -13.04 -4.90
N PHE A 138 20.45 -13.21 -3.70
CA PHE A 138 19.36 -12.39 -3.18
C PHE A 138 19.73 -10.90 -3.12
N SER A 139 20.91 -10.56 -2.60
CA SER A 139 21.34 -9.16 -2.51
C SER A 139 21.47 -8.49 -3.87
N LYS A 140 22.04 -9.21 -4.86
CA LYS A 140 22.16 -8.74 -6.24
C LYS A 140 20.78 -8.56 -6.89
N HIS A 141 19.88 -9.51 -6.70
CA HIS A 141 18.52 -9.46 -7.19
C HIS A 141 17.75 -8.28 -6.58
N LEU A 142 17.81 -8.10 -5.26
CA LEU A 142 17.15 -7.02 -4.56
C LEU A 142 17.63 -5.63 -5.01
N ALA A 143 18.94 -5.46 -5.22
CA ALA A 143 19.51 -4.23 -5.75
C ALA A 143 18.97 -3.92 -7.16
N LYS A 144 18.87 -4.93 -8.03
CA LYS A 144 18.26 -4.80 -9.36
C LYS A 144 16.78 -4.40 -9.27
N MET A 145 16.01 -5.08 -8.42
CA MET A 145 14.57 -4.77 -8.24
C MET A 145 14.35 -3.35 -7.74
N ARG A 146 15.13 -2.90 -6.75
CA ARG A 146 15.04 -1.52 -6.24
C ARG A 146 15.26 -0.51 -7.36
N LYS A 147 16.30 -0.69 -8.17
CA LYS A 147 16.60 0.19 -9.31
C LYS A 147 15.42 0.25 -10.28
N VAL A 148 14.85 -0.90 -10.65
CA VAL A 148 13.71 -0.99 -11.58
C VAL A 148 12.47 -0.30 -10.97
N TYR A 149 12.15 -0.56 -9.71
CA TYR A 149 10.95 0.03 -9.10
C TYR A 149 11.10 1.52 -8.85
N THR A 150 12.31 2.00 -8.51
CA THR A 150 12.59 3.44 -8.42
C THR A 150 12.38 4.15 -9.76
N SER A 151 12.87 3.57 -10.86
CA SER A 151 12.66 4.09 -12.21
C SER A 151 11.17 4.16 -12.57
N ARG A 152 10.44 3.10 -12.31
CA ARG A 152 8.99 3.02 -12.59
C ARG A 152 8.17 4.01 -11.75
N LEU A 153 8.52 4.16 -10.48
CA LEU A 153 7.88 5.13 -9.59
C LEU A 153 8.15 6.56 -10.06
N ALA A 154 9.37 6.88 -10.47
CA ALA A 154 9.71 8.18 -11.05
C ALA A 154 8.92 8.46 -12.33
N ALA A 155 8.82 7.47 -13.23
CA ALA A 155 8.03 7.59 -14.46
C ALA A 155 6.53 7.79 -14.17
N LEU A 156 6.01 7.13 -13.12
CA LEU A 156 4.61 7.31 -12.70
C LEU A 156 4.37 8.73 -12.15
N ASP A 157 5.23 9.21 -11.25
CA ASP A 157 5.10 10.58 -10.69
C ASP A 157 5.24 11.66 -11.78
N GLU A 158 6.18 11.50 -12.71
CA GLU A 158 6.35 12.40 -13.86
C GLU A 158 5.11 12.41 -14.75
N ALA A 159 4.59 11.23 -15.10
CA ALA A 159 3.40 11.12 -15.94
C ALA A 159 2.17 11.73 -15.27
N LEU A 160 1.99 11.53 -13.96
CA LEU A 160 0.91 12.13 -13.19
C LEU A 160 1.02 13.67 -13.19
N ARG A 161 2.19 14.22 -12.91
CA ARG A 161 2.41 15.68 -12.97
C ARG A 161 2.13 16.27 -14.35
N LYS A 162 2.51 15.57 -15.41
CA LYS A 162 2.36 16.03 -16.79
C LYS A 162 0.92 16.00 -17.28
N HIS A 163 0.15 14.98 -16.89
CA HIS A 163 -1.11 14.68 -17.56
C HIS A 163 -2.36 14.92 -16.70
N MET A 164 -2.27 14.73 -15.38
CA MET A 164 -3.45 14.82 -14.53
C MET A 164 -4.00 16.25 -14.46
N PRO A 165 -5.33 16.41 -14.40
CA PRO A 165 -5.95 17.74 -14.25
C PRO A 165 -5.80 18.27 -12.83
N ASP A 166 -5.99 19.60 -12.69
CA ASP A 166 -6.04 20.28 -11.40
C ASP A 166 -7.09 19.65 -10.47
N GLY A 167 -6.82 19.69 -9.19
CA GLY A 167 -7.66 19.08 -8.17
C GLY A 167 -7.37 17.59 -7.93
N THR A 168 -6.48 16.98 -8.73
CA THR A 168 -5.98 15.62 -8.47
C THR A 168 -4.80 15.67 -7.49
N ARG A 169 -4.77 14.76 -6.52
CA ARG A 169 -3.69 14.64 -5.53
C ARG A 169 -3.22 13.19 -5.46
N TRP A 170 -1.95 12.98 -5.08
CA TRP A 170 -1.43 11.63 -4.85
C TRP A 170 -0.33 11.61 -3.80
N THR A 171 -0.17 10.45 -3.19
CA THR A 171 0.93 10.20 -2.27
C THR A 171 2.26 10.14 -3.02
N LYS A 172 3.35 10.41 -2.30
CA LYS A 172 4.71 10.34 -2.85
C LYS A 172 5.52 9.28 -2.09
N PRO A 173 5.33 8.00 -2.44
CA PRO A 173 6.07 6.93 -1.79
C PRO A 173 7.55 6.99 -2.13
N GLU A 174 8.39 6.52 -1.21
CA GLU A 174 9.85 6.41 -1.39
C GLU A 174 10.27 4.97 -1.73
N GLY A 175 9.31 4.16 -2.20
CA GLY A 175 9.50 2.76 -2.54
C GLY A 175 8.17 2.01 -2.64
N GLY A 176 8.20 0.70 -2.39
CA GLY A 176 7.00 -0.14 -2.46
C GLY A 176 6.57 -0.46 -3.88
N MET A 177 5.27 -0.64 -4.09
CA MET A 177 4.71 -1.16 -5.34
C MET A 177 3.49 -0.38 -5.86
N CYS A 178 2.97 0.59 -5.09
CA CYS A 178 1.78 1.37 -5.42
C CYS A 178 1.83 2.78 -4.83
N LEU A 179 0.96 3.65 -5.35
CA LEU A 179 0.62 4.93 -4.76
C LEU A 179 -0.90 5.11 -4.70
N TRP A 180 -1.33 6.05 -3.87
CA TRP A 180 -2.72 6.43 -3.70
C TRP A 180 -2.99 7.74 -4.42
N LEU A 181 -4.10 7.78 -5.15
CA LEU A 181 -4.51 8.94 -5.93
C LEU A 181 -5.93 9.33 -5.54
N GLU A 182 -6.14 10.63 -5.38
CA GLU A 182 -7.44 11.27 -5.13
C GLU A 182 -7.83 12.08 -6.36
N LEU A 183 -8.95 11.72 -6.96
CA LEU A 183 -9.57 12.47 -8.04
C LEU A 183 -10.20 13.77 -7.48
N PRO A 184 -10.50 14.77 -8.33
CA PRO A 184 -11.28 15.91 -7.92
C PRO A 184 -12.59 15.51 -7.23
N LEU A 185 -13.07 16.35 -6.31
CA LEU A 185 -14.32 16.08 -5.61
C LEU A 185 -15.49 15.89 -6.58
N GLY A 186 -16.41 14.99 -6.21
CA GLY A 186 -17.58 14.65 -7.00
C GLY A 186 -17.34 13.53 -8.04
N PHE A 187 -16.10 13.02 -8.20
CA PHE A 187 -15.82 11.86 -9.04
C PHE A 187 -15.96 10.54 -8.26
N ASP A 188 -16.39 9.50 -8.94
CA ASP A 188 -16.33 8.11 -8.42
C ASP A 188 -15.32 7.32 -9.25
N ALA A 189 -14.30 6.79 -8.56
CA ALA A 189 -13.25 6.00 -9.19
C ALA A 189 -13.79 4.68 -9.77
N SER A 190 -14.89 4.14 -9.23
CA SER A 190 -15.50 2.92 -9.75
C SER A 190 -16.21 3.16 -11.07
N GLU A 191 -16.89 4.30 -11.21
CA GLU A 191 -17.48 4.71 -12.48
C GLU A 191 -16.39 4.97 -13.53
N LEU A 192 -15.35 5.69 -13.14
CA LEU A 192 -14.22 5.98 -14.04
C LEU A 192 -13.54 4.68 -14.51
N LEU A 193 -13.40 3.67 -13.63
CA LEU A 193 -12.80 2.38 -13.99
C LEU A 193 -13.53 1.69 -15.14
N ILE A 194 -14.85 1.78 -15.22
CA ILE A 194 -15.65 1.16 -16.28
C ILE A 194 -15.18 1.69 -17.65
N HIS A 195 -15.01 2.99 -17.77
CA HIS A 195 -14.61 3.64 -19.03
C HIS A 195 -13.13 3.45 -19.37
N VAL A 196 -12.24 3.51 -18.37
CA VAL A 196 -10.80 3.37 -18.64
C VAL A 196 -10.38 1.92 -18.93
N LYS A 197 -11.15 0.95 -18.42
CA LYS A 197 -10.92 -0.48 -18.69
C LYS A 197 -11.05 -0.80 -20.19
N GLU A 198 -11.99 -0.19 -20.88
CA GLU A 198 -12.19 -0.34 -22.33
C GLU A 198 -10.99 0.19 -23.14
N ARG A 199 -10.20 1.09 -22.54
CA ARG A 199 -8.97 1.64 -23.11
C ARG A 199 -7.71 0.95 -22.60
N GLY A 200 -7.85 -0.22 -21.94
CA GLY A 200 -6.73 -1.04 -21.45
C GLY A 200 -6.05 -0.53 -20.18
N VAL A 201 -6.71 0.35 -19.41
CA VAL A 201 -6.19 0.83 -18.12
C VAL A 201 -6.97 0.19 -16.97
N LEU A 202 -6.22 -0.36 -16.00
CA LEU A 202 -6.78 -0.96 -14.79
C LEU A 202 -6.16 -0.33 -13.54
N PHE A 203 -7.00 -0.04 -12.56
CA PHE A 203 -6.59 0.37 -11.22
C PHE A 203 -7.55 -0.22 -10.18
N ALA A 204 -7.21 -0.10 -8.91
CA ALA A 204 -8.11 -0.54 -7.84
C ALA A 204 -8.84 0.69 -7.26
N PRO A 205 -10.18 0.79 -7.37
CA PRO A 205 -10.96 1.82 -6.69
C PRO A 205 -10.73 1.80 -5.20
N GLY A 206 -10.63 3.00 -4.60
CA GLY A 206 -10.29 3.17 -3.19
C GLY A 206 -11.33 2.55 -2.25
N ARG A 207 -12.58 2.51 -2.64
CA ARG A 207 -13.68 1.94 -1.85
C ARG A 207 -13.40 0.54 -1.29
N TYR A 208 -12.59 -0.25 -1.96
CA TYR A 208 -12.25 -1.62 -1.52
C TYR A 208 -11.24 -1.67 -0.37
N PHE A 209 -10.68 -0.52 0.03
CA PHE A 209 -9.66 -0.43 1.09
C PHE A 209 -10.16 0.27 2.35
N TYR A 210 -11.41 0.71 2.36
CA TYR A 210 -12.05 1.31 3.53
C TYR A 210 -12.88 0.27 4.28
N VAL A 211 -12.81 0.30 5.60
CA VAL A 211 -13.68 -0.50 6.46
C VAL A 211 -15.06 0.16 6.56
N GLN A 212 -15.09 1.50 6.65
CA GLN A 212 -16.31 2.29 6.74
C GLN A 212 -16.16 3.59 5.95
N SER A 213 -17.27 4.16 5.50
CA SER A 213 -17.35 5.49 4.87
C SER A 213 -16.32 5.70 3.74
N PRO A 214 -16.35 4.89 2.66
CA PRO A 214 -15.37 4.99 1.59
C PRO A 214 -15.47 6.33 0.88
N LEU A 215 -14.30 6.93 0.59
CA LEU A 215 -14.22 8.09 -0.30
C LEU A 215 -14.29 7.60 -1.75
N PRO A 216 -15.33 7.98 -2.52
CA PRO A 216 -15.55 7.45 -3.87
C PRO A 216 -14.49 7.91 -4.87
N ASN A 217 -13.89 9.08 -4.64
CA ASN A 217 -12.91 9.71 -5.53
C ASN A 217 -11.48 9.23 -5.34
N THR A 218 -11.27 8.08 -4.70
CA THR A 218 -9.93 7.56 -4.42
C THR A 218 -9.64 6.28 -5.20
N LEU A 219 -8.36 6.06 -5.52
CA LEU A 219 -7.89 4.85 -6.20
C LEU A 219 -6.43 4.54 -5.90
N ARG A 220 -6.06 3.26 -6.06
CA ARG A 220 -4.67 2.80 -5.99
C ARG A 220 -4.12 2.54 -7.39
N LEU A 221 -2.97 3.12 -7.69
CA LEU A 221 -2.17 2.81 -8.88
C LEU A 221 -1.00 1.90 -8.49
N GLY A 222 -0.85 0.76 -9.18
CA GLY A 222 0.29 -0.14 -9.08
C GLY A 222 1.29 0.10 -10.21
N PHE A 223 2.59 0.08 -9.90
CA PHE A 223 3.65 0.29 -10.90
C PHE A 223 4.63 -0.89 -11.03
N ALA A 224 4.49 -1.92 -10.21
CA ALA A 224 5.50 -2.97 -10.12
C ALA A 224 5.59 -3.89 -11.33
N SER A 225 4.52 -4.09 -12.10
CA SER A 225 4.44 -5.06 -13.20
C SER A 225 4.49 -4.45 -14.60
N LEU A 226 4.61 -3.13 -14.72
CA LEU A 226 4.61 -2.40 -15.98
C LEU A 226 5.99 -1.78 -16.24
N ASP A 227 6.34 -1.57 -17.52
CA ASP A 227 7.49 -0.76 -17.87
C ASP A 227 7.13 0.75 -17.87
N GLU A 228 8.13 1.62 -17.95
CA GLU A 228 7.97 3.07 -17.87
C GLU A 228 7.10 3.63 -19.01
N LYS A 229 7.18 3.05 -20.21
CA LYS A 229 6.37 3.46 -21.36
C LYS A 229 4.90 3.08 -21.17
N GLN A 230 4.64 1.89 -20.66
CA GLN A 230 3.29 1.42 -20.31
C GLN A 230 2.68 2.30 -19.21
N ILE A 231 3.45 2.65 -18.18
CA ILE A 231 3.04 3.55 -17.10
C ILE A 231 2.66 4.92 -17.68
N ALA A 232 3.53 5.54 -18.45
CA ALA A 232 3.28 6.86 -19.05
C ALA A 232 2.02 6.87 -19.94
N ARG A 233 1.86 5.84 -20.78
CA ARG A 233 0.68 5.68 -21.63
C ARG A 233 -0.59 5.48 -20.83
N GLY A 234 -0.55 4.61 -19.81
CA GLY A 234 -1.72 4.34 -18.95
C GLY A 234 -2.19 5.57 -18.21
N VAL A 235 -1.26 6.36 -17.65
CA VAL A 235 -1.58 7.63 -16.98
C VAL A 235 -2.15 8.66 -17.95
N ALA A 236 -1.57 8.78 -19.17
CA ALA A 236 -2.09 9.70 -20.18
C ALA A 236 -3.53 9.36 -20.57
N THR A 237 -3.83 8.06 -20.77
CA THR A 237 -5.19 7.57 -21.06
C THR A 237 -6.17 7.85 -19.91
N LEU A 238 -5.76 7.58 -18.68
CA LEU A 238 -6.56 7.87 -17.49
C LEU A 238 -6.88 9.36 -17.38
N ALA A 239 -5.88 10.21 -17.56
CA ALA A 239 -6.03 11.65 -17.49
C ALA A 239 -6.90 12.23 -18.61
N GLU A 240 -6.80 11.70 -19.83
CA GLU A 240 -7.65 12.07 -20.97
C GLU A 240 -9.13 11.82 -20.65
N LEU A 241 -9.45 10.61 -20.21
CA LEU A 241 -10.83 10.23 -19.88
C LEU A 241 -11.36 11.04 -18.70
N LEU A 242 -10.57 11.27 -17.67
CA LEU A 242 -10.95 12.12 -16.55
C LEU A 242 -11.28 13.55 -17.04
N LYS A 243 -10.46 14.14 -17.91
CA LYS A 243 -10.72 15.47 -18.49
C LYS A 243 -11.99 15.52 -19.34
N ILE A 244 -12.29 14.45 -20.08
CA ILE A 244 -13.55 14.34 -20.84
C ILE A 244 -14.74 14.35 -19.89
N GLU A 245 -14.71 13.56 -18.83
CA GLU A 245 -15.79 13.52 -17.83
C GLU A 245 -15.93 14.86 -17.08
N MET A 246 -14.85 15.53 -16.76
CA MET A 246 -14.86 16.89 -16.18
C MET A 246 -15.60 17.88 -17.10
N ARG A 247 -15.30 17.88 -18.40
CA ARG A 247 -15.96 18.76 -19.38
C ARG A 247 -17.44 18.45 -19.53
N LYS A 248 -17.86 17.17 -19.53
CA LYS A 248 -19.26 16.79 -19.56
C LYS A 248 -20.03 17.34 -18.38
N ARG A 249 -19.48 17.19 -17.17
CA ARG A 249 -20.09 17.70 -15.92
C ARG A 249 -20.22 19.21 -15.94
N GLN A 250 -19.19 19.96 -16.36
CA GLN A 250 -19.24 21.43 -16.47
C GLN A 250 -20.33 21.89 -17.46
N ARG A 251 -20.49 21.18 -18.60
CA ARG A 251 -21.55 21.50 -19.57
C ARG A 251 -22.94 21.22 -19.00
N GLY A 252 -23.09 20.12 -18.24
CA GLY A 252 -24.36 19.79 -17.56
C GLY A 252 -24.78 20.86 -16.54
N VAL A 253 -23.85 21.31 -15.71
CA VAL A 253 -24.10 22.38 -14.73
C VAL A 253 -24.54 23.68 -15.45
N ARG A 254 -23.78 24.14 -16.44
CA ARG A 254 -24.15 25.36 -17.21
C ARG A 254 -25.49 25.25 -17.92
N ARG A 255 -25.87 24.07 -18.39
CA ARG A 255 -27.19 23.85 -19.01
C ARG A 255 -28.32 23.94 -17.97
N ALA A 256 -28.13 23.35 -16.80
CA ALA A 256 -29.09 23.43 -15.69
C ALA A 256 -29.27 24.86 -15.17
N GLU A 257 -28.21 25.65 -15.06
CA GLU A 257 -28.26 27.07 -14.68
C GLU A 257 -29.03 27.90 -15.71
N ARG A 258 -28.75 27.70 -17.01
CA ARG A 258 -29.50 28.39 -18.10
C ARG A 258 -30.97 28.04 -18.12
N SER A 259 -31.34 26.81 -17.83
CA SER A 259 -32.75 26.39 -17.76
C SER A 259 -33.49 26.98 -16.55
N ARG A 260 -32.77 27.25 -15.43
CA ARG A 260 -33.36 27.93 -14.27
C ARG A 260 -33.58 29.44 -14.50
N VAL A 261 -32.70 30.08 -15.25
CA VAL A 261 -32.84 31.52 -15.60
C VAL A 261 -33.92 31.75 -16.66
N ALA A 262 -34.27 30.74 -17.49
CA ALA A 262 -35.29 30.83 -18.49
C ALA A 262 -36.75 30.63 -17.94
N LEU A 263 -36.90 30.38 -16.65
CA LEU A 263 -38.16 30.20 -15.94
C LEU A 263 -38.57 31.42 -15.06
N VAL A 264 -37.86 32.51 -15.19
CA VAL A 264 -38.16 33.84 -14.57
C VAL A 264 -38.43 34.81 -15.70
#